data_d2c02b374a870f0df24cce26a3c0c702
#
_entry.id   d2c02b374a870f0df24cce26a3c0c702
#
_cell.length_a   1.000
_cell.length_b   1.000
_cell.length_c   1.000
_cell.angle_alpha   90.00
_cell.angle_beta   90.00
_cell.angle_gamma   90.00
#
_symmetry.space_group_name_H-M   'P 1'
#
loop_
_entity.id
_entity.type
_entity.pdbx_description
1 polymer ?
#
loop_
_entity_poly.entity_id
_entity_poly.type
_entity_poly.pdbx_seq_one_letter_code
_entity_poly.pdbx_strand_id
1 'polypeptide(L)'
;MERNDYIHIFNKFLENKATPSEIKLLIEWLKERKAFDTWADDIWMQSPMEMDPSVKQHLLDELRKQIFFKETGKRTFMSLSLPSLFHYALRITAIILLLITTSIVTYHYAMDKQREPMDMIVAVEKGQKANITLPDGSKGWINSDSKLSYGSRFNADERVLNLEGEAYFEVKPDAKRPFIVQSGKVSVKALGTSFNVKNYNTEEHISVVLMTGKVEVTANDNHVDLLPNEQAIFNKHSSILGKNKVDNSLDYSSWMYNTLNFESTPFSEIAHTLERYYNTQIVFKSEALKS
;
A
#
# COMPACT_ATOMS: atom_id res chain seq x y z
N MET A 1 18.79 34.90 60.96
CA MET A 1 20.22 35.01 60.57
C MET A 1 20.72 36.35 61.11
N GLU A 2 21.90 36.33 61.74
CA GLU A 2 22.50 37.57 62.25
C GLU A 2 23.17 38.36 61.12
N ARG A 3 23.39 39.63 61.27
CA ARG A 3 24.01 40.54 60.28
C ARG A 3 25.33 40.00 59.75
N ASN A 4 26.15 39.36 60.59
CA ASN A 4 27.42 38.77 60.22
C ASN A 4 27.31 37.59 59.20
N ASP A 5 26.18 36.85 59.24
CA ASP A 5 25.93 35.76 58.30
C ASP A 5 25.75 36.26 56.86
N TYR A 6 25.06 37.40 56.69
CA TYR A 6 24.87 38.03 55.38
C TYR A 6 26.16 38.62 54.80
N ILE A 7 27.04 39.18 55.68
CA ILE A 7 28.35 39.67 55.30
C ILE A 7 29.22 38.50 54.79
N HIS A 8 29.16 37.36 55.45
CA HIS A 8 29.86 36.17 55.04
C HIS A 8 29.35 35.63 53.69
N ILE A 9 28.06 35.60 53.46
CA ILE A 9 27.46 35.22 52.16
C ILE A 9 27.85 36.20 51.07
N PHE A 10 27.91 37.50 51.36
CA PHE A 10 28.33 38.54 50.43
C PHE A 10 29.80 38.34 49.99
N ASN A 11 30.71 38.06 50.95
CA ASN A 11 32.10 37.75 50.61
C ASN A 11 32.25 36.49 49.76
N LYS A 12 31.47 35.43 50.05
CA LYS A 12 31.38 34.24 49.17
C LYS A 12 30.86 34.58 47.79
N PHE A 13 29.91 35.50 47.68
CA PHE A 13 29.38 35.95 46.38
C PHE A 13 30.45 36.69 45.56
N LEU A 14 31.25 37.55 46.16
CA LEU A 14 32.34 38.25 45.53
C LEU A 14 33.42 37.26 45.02
N GLU A 15 33.66 36.18 45.75
CA GLU A 15 34.59 35.09 45.36
C GLU A 15 33.98 34.08 44.37
N ASN A 16 32.75 34.29 43.90
CA ASN A 16 32.01 33.36 43.05
C ASN A 16 31.78 31.97 43.66
N LYS A 17 31.76 31.85 45.01
CA LYS A 17 31.61 30.63 45.78
C LYS A 17 30.24 30.49 46.45
N ALA A 18 29.34 31.47 46.29
CA ALA A 18 28.02 31.44 46.90
C ALA A 18 27.08 30.49 46.17
N THR A 19 26.32 29.70 46.91
CA THR A 19 25.29 28.81 46.35
C THR A 19 24.05 29.60 45.93
N PRO A 20 23.21 29.05 45.01
CA PRO A 20 21.98 29.72 44.57
C PRO A 20 21.01 30.06 45.70
N SER A 21 20.96 29.26 46.75
CA SER A 21 20.16 29.50 47.95
C SER A 21 20.72 30.63 48.81
N GLU A 22 22.03 30.72 48.99
CA GLU A 22 22.70 31.80 49.67
C GLU A 22 22.53 33.13 48.93
N ILE A 23 22.62 33.10 47.60
CA ILE A 23 22.39 34.28 46.75
C ILE A 23 20.97 34.80 46.92
N LYS A 24 19.97 33.90 46.97
CA LYS A 24 18.57 34.30 47.16
C LYS A 24 18.35 34.97 48.51
N LEU A 25 18.93 34.44 49.59
CA LEU A 25 18.87 35.03 50.93
C LEU A 25 19.56 36.41 51.00
N LEU A 26 20.71 36.54 50.33
CA LEU A 26 21.45 37.81 50.25
C LEU A 26 20.63 38.87 49.51
N ILE A 27 19.97 38.50 48.38
CA ILE A 27 19.12 39.41 47.61
C ILE A 27 17.92 39.87 48.44
N GLU A 28 17.32 38.99 49.21
CA GLU A 28 16.17 39.30 50.04
C GLU A 28 16.55 40.26 51.17
N TRP A 29 17.71 40.08 51.79
CA TRP A 29 18.24 40.99 52.80
C TRP A 29 18.64 42.35 52.22
N LEU A 30 19.25 42.39 51.04
CA LEU A 30 19.62 43.63 50.34
C LEU A 30 18.40 44.45 49.87
N LYS A 31 17.21 43.86 49.77
CA LYS A 31 15.97 44.56 49.46
C LYS A 31 15.52 45.49 50.60
N GLU A 32 15.90 45.20 51.82
CA GLU A 32 15.68 46.11 52.92
C GLU A 32 16.61 47.30 52.83
N ARG A 33 16.13 48.40 52.21
CA ARG A 33 16.91 49.62 51.92
C ARG A 33 17.73 50.12 53.10
N LYS A 34 17.16 50.08 54.33
CA LYS A 34 17.88 50.49 55.55
C LYS A 34 19.03 49.59 55.95
N ALA A 35 18.92 48.28 55.70
CA ALA A 35 19.95 47.32 56.03
C ALA A 35 21.16 47.46 55.12
N PHE A 36 20.96 47.73 53.85
CA PHE A 36 22.02 47.95 52.84
C PHE A 36 22.78 49.31 53.15
N ASP A 37 22.04 50.39 53.36
CA ASP A 37 22.64 51.69 53.58
C ASP A 37 23.49 51.72 54.88
N THR A 38 23.00 51.09 55.94
CA THR A 38 23.74 50.98 57.23
C THR A 38 24.97 50.09 57.08
N TRP A 39 24.88 49.02 56.34
CA TRP A 39 26.02 48.15 56.08
C TRP A 39 27.08 48.82 55.23
N ALA A 40 26.69 49.50 54.15
CA ALA A 40 27.58 50.18 53.24
C ALA A 40 28.32 51.33 54.01
N ASP A 41 27.63 52.05 54.90
CA ASP A 41 28.24 53.08 55.71
C ASP A 41 29.26 52.52 56.71
N ASP A 42 28.99 51.40 57.37
CA ASP A 42 29.92 50.77 58.31
C ASP A 42 31.23 50.26 57.60
N ILE A 43 31.09 49.66 56.41
CA ILE A 43 32.26 49.21 55.61
C ILE A 43 33.09 50.42 55.17
N TRP A 44 32.42 51.53 54.83
CA TRP A 44 33.12 52.74 54.36
C TRP A 44 33.85 53.46 55.51
N MET A 45 33.29 53.45 56.72
CA MET A 45 33.92 54.00 57.90
C MET A 45 35.17 53.24 58.38
N GLN A 46 35.25 51.95 58.00
CA GLN A 46 36.43 51.11 58.29
C GLN A 46 37.51 51.15 57.17
N SER A 47 37.25 51.85 56.05
CA SER A 47 38.18 51.97 54.94
C SER A 47 39.16 53.13 55.19
N PRO A 48 40.48 52.95 55.02
CA PRO A 48 41.46 54.01 55.29
C PRO A 48 41.52 55.10 54.19
N MET A 49 40.60 55.10 53.25
CA MET A 49 40.55 55.99 52.11
C MET A 49 39.40 56.97 52.21
N GLU A 50 39.67 58.27 52.42
CA GLU A 50 38.68 59.35 52.26
C GLU A 50 38.25 59.46 50.80
N MET A 51 37.03 59.03 50.49
CA MET A 51 36.45 59.12 49.17
C MET A 51 35.44 60.27 49.09
N ASP A 52 35.45 61.02 48.00
CA ASP A 52 34.51 62.10 47.75
C ASP A 52 33.05 61.57 47.87
N PRO A 53 32.16 62.26 48.63
CA PRO A 53 30.78 61.84 48.83
C PRO A 53 29.99 61.63 47.52
N SER A 54 30.32 62.35 46.44
CA SER A 54 29.66 62.18 45.13
C SER A 54 30.03 60.90 44.47
N VAL A 55 31.29 60.48 44.58
CA VAL A 55 31.80 59.21 44.05
C VAL A 55 31.22 58.01 44.82
N LYS A 56 31.10 58.18 46.17
CA LYS A 56 30.45 57.20 47.05
C LYS A 56 28.99 56.95 46.62
N GLN A 57 28.24 58.02 46.40
CA GLN A 57 26.84 57.94 46.03
C GLN A 57 26.69 57.31 44.59
N HIS A 58 27.54 57.67 43.68
CA HIS A 58 27.52 57.11 42.33
C HIS A 58 27.83 55.62 42.32
N LEU A 59 28.80 55.17 43.09
CA LEU A 59 29.14 53.75 43.24
C LEU A 59 28.02 52.95 43.90
N LEU A 60 27.35 53.48 44.91
CA LEU A 60 26.20 52.88 45.59
C LEU A 60 25.00 52.75 44.62
N ASP A 61 24.74 53.73 43.80
CA ASP A 61 23.67 53.69 42.81
C ASP A 61 23.97 52.73 41.65
N GLU A 62 25.24 52.61 41.27
CA GLU A 62 25.65 51.62 40.23
C GLU A 62 25.56 50.17 40.77
N LEU A 63 25.97 49.94 42.03
CA LEU A 63 25.81 48.64 42.67
C LEU A 63 24.34 48.31 42.85
N ARG A 64 23.48 49.26 43.24
CA ARG A 64 22.03 49.11 43.30
C ARG A 64 21.49 48.73 41.93
N LYS A 65 21.82 49.40 40.86
CA LYS A 65 21.40 49.07 39.49
C LYS A 65 21.77 47.65 39.13
N GLN A 66 23.02 47.21 39.36
CA GLN A 66 23.46 45.87 39.04
C GLN A 66 22.74 44.79 39.86
N ILE A 67 22.49 45.04 41.14
CA ILE A 67 21.77 44.10 42.01
C ILE A 67 20.30 44.03 41.60
N PHE A 68 19.65 45.18 41.35
CA PHE A 68 18.21 45.19 40.98
C PHE A 68 17.97 44.85 39.50
N PHE A 69 18.92 45.08 38.58
CA PHE A 69 18.77 44.70 37.17
C PHE A 69 18.84 43.17 36.97
N LYS A 70 19.53 42.44 37.86
CA LYS A 70 19.60 40.99 37.81
C LYS A 70 18.29 40.32 38.25
N GLU A 71 17.40 41.04 38.91
CA GLU A 71 16.10 40.53 39.35
C GLU A 71 14.96 40.79 38.37
N THR A 72 15.10 41.77 37.48
CA THR A 72 14.11 42.03 36.41
C THR A 72 14.26 41.11 35.22
N GLY A 73 15.21 40.16 35.29
CA GLY A 73 15.24 39.00 34.45
C GLY A 73 14.18 37.95 34.83
N LYS A 74 13.03 38.33 35.37
CA LYS A 74 11.82 37.57 35.10
C LYS A 74 11.71 37.55 33.60
N ARG A 75 12.07 36.39 32.99
CA ARG A 75 11.41 35.98 31.79
C ARG A 75 9.92 36.12 32.09
N THR A 76 9.35 37.25 31.83
CA THR A 76 8.03 37.28 31.32
C THR A 76 8.12 36.31 30.15
N PHE A 77 7.65 35.09 30.34
CA PHE A 77 6.97 34.45 29.25
C PHE A 77 6.01 35.53 28.80
N MET A 78 6.45 36.30 27.84
CA MET A 78 5.53 36.98 26.99
C MET A 78 4.57 35.85 26.63
N SER A 79 3.41 35.81 27.23
CA SER A 79 2.26 35.25 26.57
C SER A 79 2.26 36.05 25.27
N LEU A 80 2.92 35.51 24.24
CA LEU A 80 2.66 35.89 22.91
C LEU A 80 1.16 35.64 22.80
N SER A 81 0.38 36.65 23.09
CA SER A 81 -0.89 36.82 22.45
C SER A 81 -0.48 36.86 20.98
N LEU A 82 -0.38 35.67 20.41
CA LEU A 82 -0.16 35.48 18.98
C LEU A 82 -1.16 36.40 18.33
N PRO A 83 -0.73 37.47 17.65
CA PRO A 83 -1.68 38.42 17.11
C PRO A 83 -2.70 37.59 16.32
N SER A 84 -3.94 38.01 16.34
CA SER A 84 -5.05 37.31 15.66
C SER A 84 -4.67 36.88 14.25
N LEU A 85 -3.77 37.60 13.59
CA LEU A 85 -3.07 37.26 12.36
C LEU A 85 -2.38 35.86 12.34
N PHE A 86 -1.78 35.43 13.45
CA PHE A 86 -1.11 34.11 13.48
C PHE A 86 -2.12 32.96 13.51
N HIS A 87 -3.26 33.15 14.16
CA HIS A 87 -4.35 32.18 14.12
C HIS A 87 -5.01 32.13 12.72
N TYR A 88 -5.10 33.28 12.03
CA TYR A 88 -5.55 33.32 10.65
C TYR A 88 -4.53 32.66 9.71
N ALA A 89 -3.24 32.91 9.89
CA ALA A 89 -2.18 32.25 9.12
C ALA A 89 -2.21 30.72 9.30
N LEU A 90 -2.36 30.22 10.54
CA LEU A 90 -2.48 28.78 10.83
C LEU A 90 -3.73 28.17 10.19
N ARG A 91 -4.86 28.89 10.18
CA ARG A 91 -6.10 28.43 9.53
C ARG A 91 -5.92 28.37 8.01
N ILE A 92 -5.29 29.38 7.41
CA ILE A 92 -5.02 29.44 5.97
C ILE A 92 -4.07 28.31 5.56
N THR A 93 -2.98 28.07 6.33
CA THR A 93 -2.05 26.97 6.03
C THR A 93 -2.73 25.60 6.17
N ALA A 94 -3.61 25.40 7.15
CA ALA A 94 -4.38 24.16 7.27
C ALA A 94 -5.32 23.94 6.09
N ILE A 95 -5.99 25.00 5.61
CA ILE A 95 -6.87 24.93 4.42
C ILE A 95 -6.05 24.62 3.18
N ILE A 96 -4.90 25.27 2.99
CA ILE A 96 -4.02 25.02 1.84
C ILE A 96 -3.52 23.56 1.87
N LEU A 97 -3.11 23.06 3.04
CA LEU A 97 -2.64 21.68 3.21
C LEU A 97 -3.75 20.67 2.90
N LEU A 98 -4.98 20.96 3.32
CA LEU A 98 -6.16 20.15 3.03
C LEU A 98 -6.48 20.16 1.52
N LEU A 99 -6.39 21.31 0.86
CA LEU A 99 -6.58 21.42 -0.60
C LEU A 99 -5.49 20.68 -1.37
N ILE A 100 -4.23 20.77 -0.94
CA ILE A 100 -3.14 20.03 -1.57
C ILE A 100 -3.32 18.53 -1.39
N THR A 101 -3.63 18.06 -0.18
CA THR A 101 -3.84 16.63 0.07
C THR A 101 -5.05 16.08 -0.68
N THR A 102 -6.17 16.79 -0.70
CA THR A 102 -7.35 16.40 -1.49
C THR A 102 -7.05 16.41 -2.99
N SER A 103 -6.28 17.40 -3.49
CA SER A 103 -5.87 17.45 -4.89
C SER A 103 -4.98 16.28 -5.27
N ILE A 104 -4.00 15.93 -4.43
CA ILE A 104 -3.11 14.78 -4.64
C ILE A 104 -3.91 13.47 -4.63
N VAL A 105 -4.79 13.29 -3.64
CA VAL A 105 -5.64 12.10 -3.55
C VAL A 105 -6.58 12.00 -4.76
N THR A 106 -7.22 13.09 -5.15
CA THR A 106 -8.11 13.13 -6.31
C THR A 106 -7.33 12.90 -7.61
N TYR A 107 -6.12 13.47 -7.74
CA TYR A 107 -5.24 13.24 -8.88
C TYR A 107 -4.84 11.76 -8.99
N HIS A 108 -4.39 11.13 -7.89
CA HIS A 108 -4.06 9.70 -7.89
C HIS A 108 -5.28 8.84 -8.19
N TYR A 109 -6.43 9.15 -7.61
CA TYR A 109 -7.67 8.42 -7.89
C TYR A 109 -8.13 8.57 -9.34
N ALA A 110 -8.04 9.79 -9.91
CA ALA A 110 -8.39 10.06 -11.30
C ALA A 110 -7.41 9.38 -12.27
N MET A 111 -6.10 9.39 -11.98
CA MET A 111 -5.10 8.73 -12.80
C MET A 111 -5.24 7.19 -12.77
N ASP A 112 -5.61 6.63 -11.63
CA ASP A 112 -5.88 5.18 -11.53
C ASP A 112 -7.14 4.77 -12.30
N LYS A 113 -8.14 5.66 -12.33
CA LYS A 113 -9.39 5.45 -13.07
C LYS A 113 -9.29 5.77 -14.57
N GLN A 114 -8.36 6.64 -14.99
CA GLN A 114 -8.13 7.00 -16.41
C GLN A 114 -7.17 6.05 -17.13
N ARG A 115 -6.51 5.14 -16.42
CA ARG A 115 -5.87 4.01 -17.10
C ARG A 115 -7.00 3.13 -17.61
N GLU A 116 -7.46 3.42 -18.84
CA GLU A 116 -8.21 2.45 -19.62
C GLU A 116 -7.47 1.10 -19.45
N PRO A 117 -8.16 0.03 -19.03
CA PRO A 117 -7.52 -1.27 -18.94
C PRO A 117 -7.03 -1.61 -20.35
N MET A 118 -5.73 -1.43 -20.57
CA MET A 118 -5.10 -1.81 -21.82
C MET A 118 -5.08 -3.33 -21.82
N ASP A 119 -6.12 -3.91 -22.41
CA ASP A 119 -6.24 -5.35 -22.49
C ASP A 119 -5.19 -5.87 -23.48
N MET A 120 -4.31 -6.71 -22.98
CA MET A 120 -3.47 -7.53 -23.85
C MET A 120 -4.36 -8.62 -24.45
N ILE A 121 -4.44 -8.67 -25.77
CA ILE A 121 -5.25 -9.64 -26.49
C ILE A 121 -4.33 -10.51 -27.34
N VAL A 122 -4.43 -11.82 -27.15
CA VAL A 122 -3.81 -12.81 -28.01
C VAL A 122 -4.91 -13.56 -28.74
N ALA A 123 -5.06 -13.29 -30.03
CA ALA A 123 -6.01 -13.98 -30.89
C ALA A 123 -5.24 -14.99 -31.77
N VAL A 124 -5.73 -16.22 -31.79
CA VAL A 124 -5.17 -17.33 -32.57
C VAL A 124 -6.18 -17.77 -33.62
N GLU A 125 -5.83 -17.65 -34.88
CA GLU A 125 -6.73 -17.99 -35.96
C GLU A 125 -6.81 -19.51 -36.17
N LYS A 126 -7.79 -19.95 -36.97
CA LYS A 126 -7.92 -21.37 -37.39
C LYS A 126 -6.64 -21.86 -38.05
N GLY A 127 -6.26 -23.09 -37.76
CA GLY A 127 -5.04 -23.70 -38.24
C GLY A 127 -3.75 -23.28 -37.55
N GLN A 128 -3.84 -22.36 -36.57
CA GLN A 128 -2.69 -21.85 -35.83
C GLN A 128 -2.76 -22.22 -34.35
N LYS A 129 -1.62 -22.15 -33.68
CA LYS A 129 -1.49 -22.27 -32.21
C LYS A 129 -0.48 -21.24 -31.72
N ALA A 130 -0.64 -20.78 -30.52
CA ALA A 130 0.30 -19.85 -29.86
C ALA A 130 0.79 -20.41 -28.53
N ASN A 131 2.03 -20.05 -28.20
CA ASN A 131 2.61 -20.30 -26.89
C ASN A 131 3.01 -18.93 -26.30
N ILE A 132 2.57 -18.65 -25.11
CA ILE A 132 2.83 -17.37 -24.44
C ILE A 132 3.39 -17.58 -23.03
N THR A 133 4.21 -16.63 -22.59
CA THR A 133 4.59 -16.50 -21.19
C THR A 133 3.88 -15.27 -20.63
N LEU A 134 3.10 -15.47 -19.59
CA LEU A 134 2.36 -14.41 -18.92
C LEU A 134 3.28 -13.57 -18.00
N PRO A 135 2.89 -12.35 -17.60
CA PRO A 135 3.72 -11.48 -16.77
C PRO A 135 4.09 -12.04 -15.39
N ASP A 136 3.33 -13.03 -14.88
CA ASP A 136 3.63 -13.73 -13.62
C ASP A 136 4.63 -14.89 -13.79
N GLY A 137 4.99 -15.20 -15.04
CA GLY A 137 5.83 -16.34 -15.44
C GLY A 137 5.07 -17.65 -15.63
N SER A 138 3.73 -17.65 -15.57
CA SER A 138 2.89 -18.77 -15.99
C SER A 138 2.97 -18.93 -17.53
N LYS A 139 2.76 -20.16 -18.02
CA LYS A 139 2.75 -20.45 -19.46
C LYS A 139 1.35 -20.78 -19.92
N GLY A 140 1.00 -20.31 -21.10
CA GLY A 140 -0.26 -20.62 -21.76
C GLY A 140 -0.01 -21.12 -23.19
N TRP A 141 -0.63 -22.23 -23.57
CA TRP A 141 -0.76 -22.68 -24.93
C TRP A 141 -2.19 -22.41 -25.36
N ILE A 142 -2.36 -21.74 -26.46
CA ILE A 142 -3.66 -21.30 -26.99
C ILE A 142 -3.90 -22.05 -28.28
N ASN A 143 -5.02 -22.76 -28.35
CA ASN A 143 -5.39 -23.59 -29.51
C ASN A 143 -6.00 -22.75 -30.64
N SER A 144 -6.23 -23.38 -31.78
CA SER A 144 -6.83 -22.77 -32.96
C SER A 144 -8.20 -22.15 -32.65
N ASP A 145 -8.53 -21.03 -33.31
CA ASP A 145 -9.79 -20.34 -33.19
C ASP A 145 -10.09 -19.89 -31.73
N SER A 146 -9.07 -19.39 -31.06
CA SER A 146 -9.15 -19.03 -29.65
C SER A 146 -8.63 -17.64 -29.39
N LYS A 147 -9.17 -17.00 -28.34
CA LYS A 147 -8.81 -15.66 -27.90
C LYS A 147 -8.58 -15.64 -26.38
N LEU A 148 -7.42 -15.18 -25.99
CA LEU A 148 -7.06 -14.93 -24.59
C LEU A 148 -6.87 -13.45 -24.38
N SER A 149 -7.44 -12.90 -23.31
CA SER A 149 -7.20 -11.51 -22.94
C SER A 149 -6.99 -11.34 -21.43
N TYR A 150 -6.19 -10.34 -21.05
CA TYR A 150 -5.98 -9.94 -19.67
C TYR A 150 -5.66 -8.45 -19.58
N GLY A 151 -6.11 -7.82 -18.51
CA GLY A 151 -5.96 -6.39 -18.32
C GLY A 151 -4.58 -5.97 -17.77
N SER A 152 -4.29 -4.68 -17.82
CA SER A 152 -3.06 -4.08 -17.30
C SER A 152 -2.84 -4.32 -15.78
N ARG A 153 -3.91 -4.66 -15.05
CA ARG A 153 -3.86 -5.02 -13.62
C ARG A 153 -3.60 -6.51 -13.36
N PHE A 154 -3.38 -7.29 -14.43
CA PHE A 154 -2.95 -8.67 -14.26
C PHE A 154 -1.74 -8.75 -13.35
N ASN A 155 -1.77 -9.65 -12.38
CA ASN A 155 -0.70 -9.85 -11.40
C ASN A 155 -0.57 -8.74 -10.31
N ALA A 156 -1.56 -7.86 -10.14
CA ALA A 156 -1.63 -6.96 -8.99
C ALA A 156 -2.12 -7.72 -7.74
N ASP A 157 -3.43 -7.85 -7.57
CA ASP A 157 -4.06 -8.57 -6.46
C ASP A 157 -4.45 -10.00 -6.88
N GLU A 158 -4.87 -10.14 -8.13
CA GLU A 158 -5.28 -11.38 -8.77
C GLU A 158 -4.68 -11.48 -10.18
N ARG A 159 -4.70 -12.69 -10.76
CA ARG A 159 -4.21 -12.99 -12.10
C ARG A 159 -5.40 -13.42 -12.96
N VAL A 160 -6.20 -12.45 -13.40
CA VAL A 160 -7.46 -12.70 -14.12
C VAL A 160 -7.24 -12.67 -15.63
N LEU A 161 -7.74 -13.73 -16.31
CA LEU A 161 -7.73 -13.90 -17.76
C LEU A 161 -9.14 -14.16 -18.26
N ASN A 162 -9.44 -13.72 -19.50
CA ASN A 162 -10.65 -14.13 -20.20
C ASN A 162 -10.26 -15.03 -21.38
N LEU A 163 -10.94 -16.15 -21.51
CA LEU A 163 -10.69 -17.15 -22.56
C LEU A 163 -11.97 -17.42 -23.35
N GLU A 164 -11.86 -17.31 -24.67
CA GLU A 164 -12.79 -17.83 -25.65
C GLU A 164 -12.05 -18.87 -26.47
N GLY A 165 -12.59 -20.08 -26.63
CA GLY A 165 -11.91 -21.19 -27.29
C GLY A 165 -11.21 -22.14 -26.32
N GLU A 166 -10.01 -22.59 -26.62
CA GLU A 166 -9.30 -23.59 -25.83
C GLU A 166 -7.87 -23.15 -25.51
N ALA A 167 -7.49 -23.35 -24.24
CA ALA A 167 -6.12 -23.12 -23.79
C ALA A 167 -5.73 -24.09 -22.69
N TYR A 168 -4.46 -24.46 -22.68
CA TYR A 168 -3.80 -25.16 -21.60
C TYR A 168 -2.89 -24.21 -20.84
N PHE A 169 -2.90 -24.31 -19.51
CA PHE A 169 -2.10 -23.46 -18.65
C PHE A 169 -1.19 -24.27 -17.73
N GLU A 170 0.04 -23.81 -17.58
CA GLU A 170 0.95 -24.19 -16.51
C GLU A 170 1.13 -22.99 -15.58
N VAL A 171 0.39 -22.98 -14.47
CA VAL A 171 0.32 -21.85 -13.57
C VAL A 171 1.45 -21.90 -12.55
N LYS A 172 2.22 -20.83 -12.49
CA LYS A 172 3.25 -20.63 -11.46
C LYS A 172 2.61 -20.57 -10.06
N PRO A 173 3.09 -21.35 -9.08
CA PRO A 173 2.56 -21.34 -7.74
C PRO A 173 2.62 -19.94 -7.08
N ASP A 174 1.46 -19.43 -6.66
CA ASP A 174 1.33 -18.21 -5.86
C ASP A 174 -0.01 -18.23 -5.10
N ALA A 175 0.06 -18.57 -3.82
CA ALA A 175 -1.12 -18.66 -2.95
C ALA A 175 -1.72 -17.29 -2.57
N LYS A 176 -0.95 -16.20 -2.72
CA LYS A 176 -1.41 -14.86 -2.37
C LYS A 176 -2.21 -14.21 -3.50
N ARG A 177 -1.94 -14.59 -4.74
CA ARG A 177 -2.58 -14.05 -5.93
C ARG A 177 -3.15 -15.19 -6.77
N PRO A 178 -4.43 -15.51 -6.59
CA PRO A 178 -5.08 -16.58 -7.34
C PRO A 178 -5.03 -16.30 -8.85
N PHE A 179 -4.87 -17.37 -9.63
CA PHE A 179 -4.96 -17.36 -11.09
C PHE A 179 -6.39 -17.75 -11.48
N ILE A 180 -7.07 -16.86 -12.20
CA ILE A 180 -8.49 -17.02 -12.51
C ILE A 180 -8.69 -16.96 -14.01
N VAL A 181 -9.20 -18.04 -14.61
CA VAL A 181 -9.62 -18.06 -16.00
C VAL A 181 -11.14 -17.94 -16.06
N GLN A 182 -11.61 -16.85 -16.63
CA GLN A 182 -13.03 -16.66 -16.91
C GLN A 182 -13.31 -17.10 -18.35
N SER A 183 -14.27 -18.00 -18.50
CA SER A 183 -14.65 -18.53 -19.82
C SER A 183 -16.17 -18.69 -19.90
N GLY A 184 -16.84 -17.74 -20.52
CA GLY A 184 -18.29 -17.65 -20.53
C GLY A 184 -18.87 -17.53 -19.12
N LYS A 185 -19.71 -18.52 -18.72
CA LYS A 185 -20.31 -18.59 -17.37
C LYS A 185 -19.45 -19.36 -16.36
N VAL A 186 -18.30 -19.84 -16.76
CA VAL A 186 -17.39 -20.65 -15.93
C VAL A 186 -16.20 -19.82 -15.49
N SER A 187 -15.86 -19.90 -14.20
CA SER A 187 -14.65 -19.36 -13.61
C SER A 187 -13.79 -20.48 -13.03
N VAL A 188 -12.53 -20.52 -13.38
CA VAL A 188 -11.55 -21.53 -12.93
C VAL A 188 -10.50 -20.87 -12.09
N LYS A 189 -10.42 -21.22 -10.80
CA LYS A 189 -9.45 -20.65 -9.85
C LYS A 189 -8.35 -21.64 -9.54
N ALA A 190 -7.11 -21.21 -9.73
CA ALA A 190 -5.91 -22.01 -9.60
C ALA A 190 -4.85 -21.29 -8.74
N LEU A 191 -4.03 -22.06 -8.00
CA LEU A 191 -2.95 -21.50 -7.16
C LEU A 191 -1.54 -21.98 -7.59
N GLY A 192 -1.47 -22.92 -8.52
CA GLY A 192 -0.22 -23.54 -8.99
C GLY A 192 -0.49 -24.92 -9.55
N THR A 193 -1.05 -24.98 -10.74
CA THR A 193 -1.68 -26.16 -11.34
C THR A 193 -1.45 -26.20 -12.83
N SER A 194 -1.62 -27.39 -13.43
CA SER A 194 -1.68 -27.53 -14.89
C SER A 194 -3.07 -28.03 -15.27
N PHE A 195 -3.75 -27.32 -16.16
CA PHE A 195 -5.12 -27.63 -16.55
C PHE A 195 -5.44 -27.13 -17.97
N ASN A 196 -6.43 -27.76 -18.60
CA ASN A 196 -6.98 -27.36 -19.88
C ASN A 196 -8.40 -26.79 -19.70
N VAL A 197 -8.71 -25.71 -20.40
CA VAL A 197 -10.06 -25.13 -20.49
C VAL A 197 -10.49 -25.08 -21.93
N LYS A 198 -11.68 -25.57 -22.24
CA LYS A 198 -12.26 -25.60 -23.58
C LYS A 198 -13.66 -24.99 -23.57
N ASN A 199 -13.86 -23.93 -24.34
CA ASN A 199 -15.13 -23.20 -24.49
C ASN A 199 -15.27 -22.63 -25.90
N TYR A 200 -15.61 -23.43 -26.86
CA TYR A 200 -15.97 -22.96 -28.21
C TYR A 200 -17.46 -22.67 -28.32
N ASN A 201 -17.82 -21.58 -29.02
CA ASN A 201 -19.23 -21.22 -29.20
C ASN A 201 -20.04 -22.25 -29.98
N THR A 202 -19.39 -23.06 -30.82
CA THR A 202 -19.99 -24.13 -31.61
C THR A 202 -20.25 -25.40 -30.78
N GLU A 203 -19.78 -25.48 -29.54
CA GLU A 203 -19.90 -26.64 -28.68
C GLU A 203 -20.89 -26.36 -27.52
N GLU A 204 -21.64 -27.40 -27.13
CA GLU A 204 -22.68 -27.28 -26.10
C GLU A 204 -22.14 -27.17 -24.68
N HIS A 205 -20.88 -27.56 -24.49
CA HIS A 205 -20.28 -27.69 -23.17
C HIS A 205 -19.04 -26.79 -23.02
N ILE A 206 -18.82 -26.35 -21.80
CA ILE A 206 -17.52 -25.84 -21.35
C ILE A 206 -16.87 -26.94 -20.53
N SER A 207 -15.64 -27.28 -20.86
CA SER A 207 -14.88 -28.36 -20.20
C SER A 207 -13.63 -27.80 -19.51
N VAL A 208 -13.37 -28.26 -18.29
CA VAL A 208 -12.14 -27.99 -17.54
C VAL A 208 -11.55 -29.29 -17.08
N VAL A 209 -10.33 -29.62 -17.48
CA VAL A 209 -9.65 -30.86 -17.08
C VAL A 209 -8.38 -30.53 -16.33
N LEU A 210 -8.18 -31.17 -15.18
CA LEU A 210 -7.02 -30.95 -14.33
C LEU A 210 -5.98 -32.06 -14.51
N MET A 211 -4.72 -31.66 -14.82
CA MET A 211 -3.56 -32.54 -14.90
C MET A 211 -2.81 -32.62 -13.59
N THR A 212 -2.50 -31.47 -12.98
CA THR A 212 -1.72 -31.45 -11.72
C THR A 212 -2.25 -30.39 -10.76
N GLY A 213 -2.17 -30.65 -9.46
CA GLY A 213 -2.54 -29.73 -8.39
C GLY A 213 -4.02 -29.80 -7.99
N LYS A 214 -4.65 -28.66 -7.75
CA LYS A 214 -6.08 -28.53 -7.39
C LYS A 214 -6.64 -27.25 -7.99
N VAL A 215 -7.82 -27.29 -8.61
CA VAL A 215 -8.57 -26.13 -9.09
C VAL A 215 -9.99 -26.13 -8.56
N GLU A 216 -10.52 -24.94 -8.34
CA GLU A 216 -11.93 -24.69 -8.07
C GLU A 216 -12.57 -24.20 -9.36
N VAL A 217 -13.64 -24.86 -9.79
CA VAL A 217 -14.44 -24.47 -10.95
C VAL A 217 -15.80 -24.01 -10.47
N THR A 218 -16.17 -22.79 -10.79
CA THR A 218 -17.44 -22.16 -10.40
C THR A 218 -18.25 -21.83 -11.63
N ALA A 219 -19.54 -22.12 -11.61
CA ALA A 219 -20.49 -21.70 -12.63
C ALA A 219 -21.84 -21.35 -11.96
N ASN A 220 -22.33 -20.13 -12.15
CA ASN A 220 -23.45 -19.58 -11.42
C ASN A 220 -23.19 -19.67 -9.89
N ASP A 221 -24.13 -20.28 -9.13
CA ASP A 221 -24.01 -20.48 -7.67
C ASP A 221 -23.39 -21.84 -7.28
N ASN A 222 -22.98 -22.64 -8.27
CA ASN A 222 -22.42 -23.98 -8.05
C ASN A 222 -20.90 -23.94 -8.18
N HIS A 223 -20.20 -24.73 -7.38
CA HIS A 223 -18.76 -24.93 -7.48
C HIS A 223 -18.39 -26.41 -7.35
N VAL A 224 -17.30 -26.80 -7.98
CA VAL A 224 -16.69 -28.13 -7.83
C VAL A 224 -15.16 -27.97 -7.74
N ASP A 225 -14.59 -28.74 -6.83
CA ASP A 225 -13.13 -28.89 -6.74
C ASP A 225 -12.69 -30.06 -7.60
N LEU A 226 -11.66 -29.85 -8.43
CA LEU A 226 -11.04 -30.90 -9.24
C LEU A 226 -9.70 -31.33 -8.65
N LEU A 227 -9.50 -32.63 -8.67
CA LEU A 227 -8.23 -33.32 -8.46
C LEU A 227 -7.67 -33.81 -9.80
N PRO A 228 -6.38 -34.21 -9.87
CA PRO A 228 -5.82 -34.74 -11.11
C PRO A 228 -6.64 -35.89 -11.71
N ASN A 229 -6.78 -35.89 -13.03
CA ASN A 229 -7.65 -36.78 -13.80
C ASN A 229 -9.16 -36.59 -13.47
N GLU A 230 -9.56 -35.40 -13.05
CA GLU A 230 -10.95 -35.02 -12.98
C GLU A 230 -11.28 -33.91 -13.98
N GLN A 231 -12.53 -33.93 -14.43
CA GLN A 231 -13.10 -32.99 -15.40
C GLN A 231 -14.35 -32.34 -14.82
N ALA A 232 -14.47 -31.03 -14.96
CA ALA A 232 -15.73 -30.31 -14.83
C ALA A 232 -16.34 -30.10 -16.21
N ILE A 233 -17.64 -30.35 -16.35
CA ILE A 233 -18.41 -30.10 -17.55
C ILE A 233 -19.58 -29.20 -17.20
N PHE A 234 -19.63 -28.04 -17.86
CA PHE A 234 -20.76 -27.11 -17.75
C PHE A 234 -21.56 -27.14 -19.04
N ASN A 235 -22.80 -27.58 -18.96
CA ASN A 235 -23.72 -27.55 -20.10
C ASN A 235 -24.31 -26.14 -20.26
N LYS A 236 -24.10 -25.52 -21.42
CA LYS A 236 -24.50 -24.14 -21.71
C LYS A 236 -26.02 -23.95 -21.77
N HIS A 237 -26.77 -24.96 -22.17
CA HIS A 237 -28.23 -24.92 -22.28
C HIS A 237 -28.91 -25.13 -20.95
N SER A 238 -28.60 -26.22 -20.25
CA SER A 238 -29.20 -26.54 -18.95
C SER A 238 -28.61 -25.75 -17.79
N SER A 239 -27.44 -25.11 -17.98
CA SER A 239 -26.69 -24.41 -16.93
C SER A 239 -26.31 -25.31 -15.75
N ILE A 240 -26.12 -26.61 -16.00
CA ILE A 240 -25.72 -27.59 -14.98
C ILE A 240 -24.21 -27.77 -15.03
N LEU A 241 -23.57 -27.69 -13.87
CA LEU A 241 -22.16 -28.01 -13.67
C LEU A 241 -22.06 -29.42 -13.09
N GLY A 242 -21.40 -30.32 -13.82
CA GLY A 242 -21.11 -31.68 -13.41
C GLY A 242 -19.60 -31.90 -13.23
N LYS A 243 -19.25 -32.99 -12.51
CA LYS A 243 -17.88 -33.47 -12.36
C LYS A 243 -17.81 -34.97 -12.61
N ASN A 244 -16.79 -35.40 -13.36
CA ASN A 244 -16.50 -36.80 -13.64
C ASN A 244 -14.98 -37.07 -13.60
N LYS A 245 -14.61 -38.33 -13.58
CA LYS A 245 -13.21 -38.76 -13.77
C LYS A 245 -12.95 -38.99 -15.25
N VAL A 246 -11.72 -38.76 -15.67
CA VAL A 246 -11.21 -39.10 -17.00
C VAL A 246 -10.08 -40.10 -16.84
N ASP A 247 -9.95 -41.00 -17.81
CA ASP A 247 -8.94 -42.08 -17.80
C ASP A 247 -7.53 -41.50 -17.86
N ASN A 248 -7.32 -40.51 -18.73
CA ASN A 248 -6.05 -39.85 -18.89
C ASN A 248 -6.25 -38.36 -19.21
N SER A 249 -5.95 -37.48 -18.23
CA SER A 249 -6.07 -36.05 -18.44
C SER A 249 -5.13 -35.48 -19.50
N LEU A 250 -4.02 -36.14 -19.80
CA LEU A 250 -3.07 -35.70 -20.83
C LEU A 250 -3.66 -35.71 -22.23
N ASP A 251 -4.68 -36.53 -22.49
CA ASP A 251 -5.33 -36.58 -23.80
C ASP A 251 -6.01 -35.25 -24.15
N TYR A 252 -6.49 -34.52 -23.15
CA TYR A 252 -7.10 -33.18 -23.30
C TYR A 252 -6.09 -32.06 -23.59
N SER A 253 -4.80 -32.34 -23.50
CA SER A 253 -3.72 -31.41 -23.86
C SER A 253 -2.86 -31.92 -25.05
N SER A 254 -3.19 -33.07 -25.60
CA SER A 254 -2.46 -33.72 -26.72
C SER A 254 -2.40 -32.85 -27.97
N TRP A 255 -3.38 -31.97 -28.15
CA TRP A 255 -3.42 -31.04 -29.28
C TRP A 255 -2.18 -30.12 -29.33
N MET A 256 -1.54 -29.84 -28.18
CA MET A 256 -0.26 -29.08 -28.13
C MET A 256 0.83 -29.79 -28.96
N TYR A 257 0.79 -31.12 -29.03
CA TYR A 257 1.74 -31.98 -29.74
C TYR A 257 1.23 -32.45 -31.11
N ASN A 258 0.22 -31.76 -31.67
CA ASN A 258 -0.40 -32.08 -32.93
C ASN A 258 -1.10 -33.45 -32.97
N THR A 259 -1.54 -33.94 -31.81
CA THR A 259 -2.32 -35.16 -31.68
C THR A 259 -3.75 -34.81 -31.30
N LEU A 260 -4.72 -35.33 -31.99
CA LEU A 260 -6.15 -35.18 -31.68
C LEU A 260 -6.66 -36.53 -31.18
N ASN A 261 -7.20 -36.53 -29.97
CA ASN A 261 -7.85 -37.68 -29.33
C ASN A 261 -9.35 -37.47 -29.30
N PHE A 262 -10.09 -38.44 -29.76
CA PHE A 262 -11.54 -38.44 -29.78
C PHE A 262 -12.03 -39.71 -29.08
N GLU A 263 -12.65 -39.57 -27.92
CA GLU A 263 -13.22 -40.67 -27.18
C GLU A 263 -14.69 -40.38 -26.93
N SER A 264 -15.56 -41.22 -27.45
CA SER A 264 -17.02 -41.06 -27.34
C SER A 264 -17.53 -39.66 -27.71
N THR A 265 -16.84 -39.02 -28.68
CA THR A 265 -17.11 -37.65 -29.12
C THR A 265 -18.12 -37.64 -30.24
N PRO A 266 -19.20 -36.85 -30.19
CA PRO A 266 -20.14 -36.70 -31.29
C PRO A 266 -19.41 -36.31 -32.61
N PHE A 267 -19.87 -36.85 -33.71
CA PHE A 267 -19.19 -36.59 -35.00
C PHE A 267 -19.23 -35.11 -35.42
N SER A 268 -20.27 -34.38 -34.99
CA SER A 268 -20.36 -32.94 -35.16
C SER A 268 -19.21 -32.21 -34.46
N GLU A 269 -18.85 -32.58 -33.23
CA GLU A 269 -17.74 -31.98 -32.48
C GLU A 269 -16.38 -32.36 -33.09
N ILE A 270 -16.25 -33.59 -33.57
CA ILE A 270 -15.06 -34.04 -34.34
C ILE A 270 -14.89 -33.15 -35.57
N ALA A 271 -15.97 -32.95 -36.35
CA ALA A 271 -15.95 -32.09 -37.52
C ALA A 271 -15.53 -30.66 -37.20
N HIS A 272 -16.14 -30.06 -36.17
CA HIS A 272 -15.74 -28.70 -35.76
C HIS A 272 -14.30 -28.63 -35.30
N THR A 273 -13.78 -29.63 -34.62
CA THR A 273 -12.37 -29.70 -34.22
C THR A 273 -11.45 -29.77 -35.44
N LEU A 274 -11.78 -30.58 -36.43
CA LEU A 274 -11.02 -30.70 -37.70
C LEU A 274 -11.11 -29.40 -38.51
N GLU A 275 -12.28 -28.75 -38.57
CA GLU A 275 -12.44 -27.46 -39.25
C GLU A 275 -11.54 -26.38 -38.65
N ARG A 276 -11.44 -26.31 -37.30
CA ARG A 276 -10.55 -25.36 -36.58
C ARG A 276 -9.07 -25.72 -36.82
N TYR A 277 -8.76 -27.01 -36.71
CA TYR A 277 -7.37 -27.48 -36.80
C TYR A 277 -6.76 -27.34 -38.18
N TYR A 278 -7.53 -27.62 -39.23
CA TYR A 278 -7.08 -27.57 -40.62
C TYR A 278 -7.52 -26.32 -41.40
N ASN A 279 -8.20 -25.40 -40.75
CA ASN A 279 -8.80 -24.22 -41.37
C ASN A 279 -9.61 -24.58 -42.62
N THR A 280 -10.51 -25.52 -42.50
CA THR A 280 -11.34 -26.05 -43.59
C THR A 280 -12.80 -26.04 -43.19
N GLN A 281 -13.72 -26.31 -44.13
CA GLN A 281 -15.13 -26.45 -43.86
C GLN A 281 -15.58 -27.89 -44.19
N ILE A 282 -16.29 -28.50 -43.25
CA ILE A 282 -16.86 -29.83 -43.40
C ILE A 282 -18.37 -29.74 -43.57
N VAL A 283 -18.88 -30.24 -44.68
CA VAL A 283 -20.31 -30.19 -45.00
C VAL A 283 -20.90 -31.56 -44.85
N PHE A 284 -21.83 -31.73 -43.94
CA PHE A 284 -22.58 -32.98 -43.80
C PHE A 284 -23.62 -33.13 -44.90
N LYS A 285 -23.59 -34.23 -45.63
CA LYS A 285 -24.59 -34.53 -46.65
C LYS A 285 -25.91 -35.06 -46.08
N SER A 286 -25.92 -35.47 -44.83
CA SER A 286 -27.09 -35.96 -44.10
C SER A 286 -27.06 -35.51 -42.65
N GLU A 287 -28.18 -35.08 -42.10
CA GLU A 287 -28.34 -34.73 -40.69
C GLU A 287 -28.07 -35.93 -39.75
N ALA A 288 -28.37 -37.16 -40.19
CA ALA A 288 -28.09 -38.36 -39.42
C ALA A 288 -26.60 -38.58 -39.09
N LEU A 289 -25.68 -37.89 -39.76
CA LEU A 289 -24.23 -37.96 -39.51
C LEU A 289 -23.76 -36.95 -38.46
N LYS A 290 -24.64 -36.14 -37.90
CA LYS A 290 -24.25 -35.15 -36.90
C LYS A 290 -24.29 -35.68 -35.46
N SER A 291 -24.95 -36.81 -35.23
CA SER A 291 -25.09 -37.47 -33.91
C SER A 291 -23.85 -38.27 -33.53
#